data_b894ccd77c4b460637628b1b011c0740
#
_entry.id   b894ccd77c4b460637628b1b011c0740
#
_cell.length_a   1.000
_cell.length_b   1.000
_cell.length_c   1.000
_cell.angle_alpha   90.00
_cell.angle_beta   90.00
_cell.angle_gamma   90.00
#
_symmetry.space_group_name_H-M   'P 1'
#
loop_
_entity.id
_entity.type
_entity.pdbx_description
1 polymer ?
#
loop_
_entity_poly.entity_id
_entity_poly.type
_entity_poly.pdbx_seq_one_letter_code
_entity_poly.pdbx_strand_id
1 'polypeptide(L)'
;MNYADIRPIDVANGPGIRVSVFVSGCTHACPECFNPEAWDFEYGAPFTQAEADQVLQALEKPYIKGLSLLGGEPCHPRNQEAVLDLVRQVRERFPEKDIWCYTGYLFEDLAAGKVGEHSRALLEQLDVLVDGPFVIGLKNLGLRFRGSSNQRIIEVRPSLERGEPVLWDETSVE
;
A
#
# COMPACT_ATOMS: atom_id res chain seq x y z
N MET A 1 -2.01 5.29 -14.64
CA MET A 1 -1.05 4.62 -13.73
C MET A 1 -0.49 3.39 -14.41
N ASN A 2 0.81 3.23 -14.34
CA ASN A 2 1.46 1.98 -14.74
C ASN A 2 1.72 1.10 -13.53
N TYR A 3 1.97 -0.18 -13.75
CA TYR A 3 2.33 -1.12 -12.70
C TYR A 3 3.52 -1.98 -13.13
N ALA A 4 4.31 -2.39 -12.15
CA ALA A 4 5.50 -3.20 -12.38
C ALA A 4 5.19 -4.70 -12.30
N ASP A 5 4.31 -5.11 -11.39
CA ASP A 5 4.01 -6.51 -11.13
C ASP A 5 2.68 -6.67 -10.39
N ILE A 6 2.03 -7.81 -10.60
CA ILE A 6 0.92 -8.30 -9.80
C ILE A 6 1.27 -9.70 -9.35
N ARG A 7 1.37 -9.89 -8.03
CA ARG A 7 1.64 -11.20 -7.45
C ARG A 7 0.35 -11.77 -6.86
N PRO A 8 -0.22 -12.80 -7.47
CA PRO A 8 -1.47 -13.38 -6.97
C PRO A 8 -1.31 -14.15 -5.67
N ILE A 9 -0.06 -14.51 -5.32
CA ILE A 9 0.29 -15.17 -4.06
C ILE A 9 1.58 -14.52 -3.55
N ASP A 10 1.48 -13.82 -2.42
CA ASP A 10 2.60 -13.15 -1.78
C ASP A 10 2.50 -13.31 -0.26
N VAL A 11 3.63 -13.62 0.38
CA VAL A 11 3.70 -13.81 1.84
C VAL A 11 4.62 -12.80 2.52
N ALA A 12 5.25 -11.90 1.75
CA ALA A 12 6.28 -11.00 2.25
C ALA A 12 5.76 -9.62 2.69
N ASN A 13 4.64 -9.17 2.14
CA ASN A 13 4.20 -7.79 2.23
C ASN A 13 2.89 -7.64 3.02
N GLY A 14 2.88 -8.16 4.23
CA GLY A 14 1.75 -8.15 5.14
C GLY A 14 1.44 -9.55 5.66
N PRO A 15 0.56 -9.67 6.65
CA PRO A 15 0.25 -10.95 7.28
C PRO A 15 -0.58 -11.85 6.36
N GLY A 16 -0.36 -13.15 6.47
CA GLY A 16 -1.10 -14.16 5.70
C GLY A 16 -0.66 -14.26 4.25
N ILE A 17 -1.46 -14.93 3.46
CA ILE A 17 -1.26 -15.05 2.01
C ILE A 17 -2.06 -13.93 1.34
N ARG A 18 -1.41 -13.17 0.47
CA ARG A 18 -1.96 -11.92 -0.05
C ARG A 18 -1.81 -11.81 -1.56
N VAL A 19 -2.64 -10.97 -2.15
CA VAL A 19 -2.41 -10.46 -3.51
C VAL A 19 -1.67 -9.15 -3.38
N SER A 20 -0.55 -8.99 -4.08
CA SER A 20 0.25 -7.76 -4.03
C SER A 20 0.32 -7.09 -5.39
N VAL A 21 0.09 -5.78 -5.43
CA VAL A 21 0.18 -4.94 -6.63
C VAL A 21 1.32 -3.95 -6.45
N PHE A 22 2.30 -4.03 -7.36
CA PHE A 22 3.47 -3.15 -7.38
C PHE A 22 3.24 -2.06 -8.42
N VAL A 23 2.93 -0.86 -7.98
CA VAL A 23 2.68 0.28 -8.88
C VAL A 23 3.99 0.92 -9.34
N SER A 24 3.96 1.66 -10.44
CA SER A 24 5.08 2.41 -10.96
C SER A 24 4.92 3.91 -10.67
N GLY A 25 6.05 4.59 -10.45
CA GLY A 25 6.12 6.01 -10.18
C GLY A 25 6.31 6.33 -8.71
N CYS A 26 7.41 7.02 -8.43
CA CYS A 26 7.76 7.47 -7.08
C CYS A 26 8.70 8.65 -7.16
N THR A 27 8.44 9.70 -6.38
CA THR A 27 9.27 10.90 -6.31
C THR A 27 10.07 11.01 -5.01
N HIS A 28 10.00 10.03 -4.13
CA HIS A 28 10.72 10.07 -2.85
C HIS A 28 12.24 9.94 -3.03
N ALA A 29 12.68 9.19 -4.05
CA ALA A 29 14.11 9.01 -4.37
C ALA A 29 14.93 8.56 -3.15
N CYS A 30 14.40 7.64 -2.35
CA CYS A 30 15.08 7.15 -1.15
C CYS A 30 16.41 6.49 -1.52
N PRO A 31 17.53 6.88 -0.89
CA PRO A 31 18.82 6.22 -1.13
C PRO A 31 18.71 4.71 -0.87
N GLU A 32 19.26 3.92 -1.81
CA GLU A 32 19.23 2.46 -1.76
C GLU A 32 17.82 1.85 -1.63
N CYS A 33 16.82 2.50 -2.24
CA CYS A 33 15.48 1.96 -2.36
C CYS A 33 15.52 0.54 -2.93
N PHE A 34 14.66 -0.36 -2.41
CA PHE A 34 14.60 -1.75 -2.85
C PHE A 34 14.15 -1.92 -4.30
N ASN A 35 13.51 -0.90 -4.87
CA ASN A 35 12.85 -1.00 -6.17
C ASN A 35 13.02 0.29 -6.99
N PRO A 36 14.29 0.71 -7.27
CA PRO A 36 14.53 2.00 -7.93
C PRO A 36 14.00 2.10 -9.36
N GLU A 37 13.86 0.99 -10.08
CA GLU A 37 13.27 0.97 -11.42
C GLU A 37 11.81 1.41 -11.39
N ALA A 38 11.12 1.21 -10.30
CA ALA A 38 9.72 1.61 -10.14
C ALA A 38 9.55 3.12 -9.85
N TRP A 39 10.63 3.92 -9.82
CA TRP A 39 10.53 5.38 -9.72
C TRP A 39 9.96 6.01 -10.98
N ASP A 40 10.17 5.37 -12.14
CA ASP A 40 9.67 5.85 -13.42
C ASP A 40 8.17 5.55 -13.55
N PHE A 41 7.38 6.61 -13.74
CA PHE A 41 5.92 6.47 -13.91
C PHE A 41 5.54 5.70 -15.17
N GLU A 42 6.44 5.61 -16.15
CA GLU A 42 6.22 4.88 -17.39
C GLU A 42 6.72 3.41 -17.31
N TYR A 43 7.34 3.02 -16.19
CA TYR A 43 7.84 1.66 -16.02
C TYR A 43 6.71 0.65 -15.99
N GLY A 44 6.94 -0.52 -16.61
CA GLY A 44 5.96 -1.60 -16.64
C GLY A 44 4.88 -1.40 -17.70
N ALA A 45 3.66 -1.71 -17.35
CA ALA A 45 2.51 -1.66 -18.26
C ALA A 45 1.36 -0.84 -17.68
N PRO A 46 0.45 -0.32 -18.52
CA PRO A 46 -0.73 0.39 -18.03
C PRO A 46 -1.62 -0.49 -17.16
N PHE A 47 -2.05 0.05 -16.03
CA PHE A 47 -3.02 -0.60 -15.17
C PHE A 47 -4.43 -0.22 -15.63
N THR A 48 -5.11 -1.16 -16.26
CA THR A 48 -6.44 -0.98 -16.80
C THR A 48 -7.47 -1.78 -16.00
N GLN A 49 -8.73 -1.72 -16.40
CA GLN A 49 -9.76 -2.56 -15.76
C GLN A 49 -9.45 -4.06 -15.92
N ALA A 50 -8.75 -4.46 -16.98
CA ALA A 50 -8.32 -5.87 -17.14
C ALA A 50 -7.40 -6.31 -15.99
N GLU A 51 -6.48 -5.46 -15.57
CA GLU A 51 -5.59 -5.75 -14.43
C GLU A 51 -6.36 -5.70 -13.11
N ALA A 52 -7.29 -4.75 -12.96
CA ALA A 52 -8.17 -4.71 -11.79
C ALA A 52 -8.98 -6.01 -11.67
N ASP A 53 -9.52 -6.50 -12.77
CA ASP A 53 -10.26 -7.77 -12.81
C ASP A 53 -9.36 -8.95 -12.44
N GLN A 54 -8.12 -8.94 -12.86
CA GLN A 54 -7.12 -9.96 -12.51
C GLN A 54 -6.87 -9.97 -11.00
N VAL A 55 -6.74 -8.79 -10.38
CA VAL A 55 -6.57 -8.65 -8.92
C VAL A 55 -7.81 -9.17 -8.19
N LEU A 56 -9.00 -8.76 -8.63
CA LEU A 56 -10.26 -9.19 -8.02
C LEU A 56 -10.43 -10.71 -8.11
N GLN A 57 -10.11 -11.29 -9.26
CA GLN A 57 -10.18 -12.75 -9.44
C GLN A 57 -9.22 -13.49 -8.51
N ALA A 58 -8.00 -12.98 -8.34
CA ALA A 58 -7.04 -13.57 -7.40
C ALA A 58 -7.53 -13.48 -5.95
N LEU A 59 -8.20 -12.38 -5.58
CA LEU A 59 -8.76 -12.20 -4.23
C LEU A 59 -9.92 -13.13 -3.91
N GLU A 60 -10.56 -13.73 -4.90
CA GLU A 60 -11.66 -14.67 -4.68
C GLU A 60 -11.24 -15.93 -3.93
N LYS A 61 -9.97 -16.31 -3.98
CA LYS A 61 -9.49 -17.52 -3.32
C LYS A 61 -9.66 -17.41 -1.80
N PRO A 62 -10.28 -18.42 -1.15
CA PRO A 62 -10.60 -18.31 0.29
C PRO A 62 -9.37 -18.22 1.19
N TYR A 63 -8.21 -18.71 0.75
CA TYR A 63 -6.97 -18.63 1.53
C TYR A 63 -6.30 -17.24 1.44
N ILE A 64 -6.73 -16.37 0.54
CA ILE A 64 -6.17 -15.03 0.41
C ILE A 64 -6.77 -14.13 1.49
N LYS A 65 -5.89 -13.56 2.34
CA LYS A 65 -6.30 -12.69 3.44
C LYS A 65 -6.67 -11.29 2.98
N GLY A 66 -5.97 -10.75 2.01
CA GLY A 66 -6.21 -9.40 1.55
C GLY A 66 -5.29 -8.94 0.44
N LEU A 67 -5.30 -7.61 0.23
CA LEU A 67 -4.55 -6.92 -0.81
C LEU A 67 -3.42 -6.10 -0.19
N SER A 68 -2.26 -6.10 -0.81
CA SER A 68 -1.15 -5.20 -0.48
C SER A 68 -0.80 -4.33 -1.68
N LEU A 69 -0.67 -3.03 -1.44
CA LEU A 69 -0.32 -2.03 -2.45
C LEU A 69 1.06 -1.48 -2.11
N LEU A 70 1.98 -1.58 -3.05
CA LEU A 70 3.36 -1.14 -2.86
C LEU A 70 4.03 -0.91 -4.23
N GLY A 71 5.35 -0.92 -4.27
CA GLY A 71 6.13 -0.79 -5.49
C GLY A 71 6.87 0.53 -5.51
N GLY A 72 6.51 1.44 -6.42
CA GLY A 72 6.82 2.85 -6.40
C GLY A 72 6.04 3.53 -5.27
N GLU A 73 5.16 4.46 -5.60
CA GLU A 73 4.37 5.16 -4.58
C GLU A 73 2.87 5.09 -4.89
N PRO A 74 2.12 4.20 -4.23
CA PRO A 74 0.67 4.09 -4.44
C PRO A 74 -0.10 5.37 -4.11
N CYS A 75 0.40 6.16 -3.16
CA CYS A 75 -0.26 7.39 -2.72
C CYS A 75 0.18 8.64 -3.48
N HIS A 76 1.06 8.53 -4.48
CA HIS A 76 1.44 9.68 -5.30
C HIS A 76 0.21 10.24 -6.02
N PRO A 77 0.07 11.58 -6.11
CA PRO A 77 -1.10 12.19 -6.77
C PRO A 77 -1.43 11.61 -8.15
N ARG A 78 -0.41 11.27 -8.94
CA ARG A 78 -0.61 10.65 -10.27
C ARG A 78 -1.17 9.23 -10.22
N ASN A 79 -1.02 8.54 -9.10
CA ASN A 79 -1.48 7.16 -8.94
C ASN A 79 -2.77 7.06 -8.12
N GLN A 80 -3.13 8.09 -7.37
CA GLN A 80 -4.22 8.04 -6.41
C GLN A 80 -5.56 7.65 -7.02
N GLU A 81 -5.91 8.21 -8.17
CA GLU A 81 -7.21 7.94 -8.79
C GLU A 81 -7.38 6.46 -9.14
N ALA A 82 -6.36 5.87 -9.77
CA ALA A 82 -6.40 4.46 -10.16
C ALA A 82 -6.36 3.54 -8.94
N VAL A 83 -5.55 3.85 -7.94
CA VAL A 83 -5.48 3.07 -6.70
C VAL A 83 -6.79 3.16 -5.93
N LEU A 84 -7.38 4.35 -5.83
CA LEU A 84 -8.67 4.54 -5.18
C LEU A 84 -9.77 3.75 -5.85
N ASP A 85 -9.82 3.76 -7.18
CA ASP A 85 -10.78 2.98 -7.94
C ASP A 85 -10.65 1.48 -7.65
N LEU A 86 -9.42 0.97 -7.64
CA LEU A 86 -9.16 -0.44 -7.32
C LEU A 86 -9.62 -0.80 -5.90
N VAL A 87 -9.24 0.00 -4.90
CA VAL A 87 -9.59 -0.33 -3.51
C VAL A 87 -11.09 -0.24 -3.25
N ARG A 88 -11.80 0.67 -3.92
CA ARG A 88 -13.26 0.74 -3.84
C ARG A 88 -13.91 -0.52 -4.40
N GLN A 89 -13.43 -1.03 -5.53
CA GLN A 89 -13.91 -2.30 -6.10
C GLN A 89 -13.65 -3.46 -5.15
N VAL A 90 -12.47 -3.48 -4.50
CA VAL A 90 -12.13 -4.53 -3.53
C VAL A 90 -13.06 -4.46 -2.31
N ARG A 91 -13.30 -3.26 -1.76
CA ARG A 91 -14.20 -3.09 -0.61
C ARG A 91 -15.63 -3.52 -0.91
N GLU A 92 -16.12 -3.18 -2.09
CA GLU A 92 -17.47 -3.53 -2.49
C GLU A 92 -17.64 -5.05 -2.63
N ARG A 93 -16.64 -5.71 -3.22
CA ARG A 93 -16.72 -7.14 -3.55
C ARG A 93 -16.26 -8.03 -2.41
N PHE A 94 -15.27 -7.59 -1.61
CA PHE A 94 -14.64 -8.37 -0.54
C PHE A 94 -14.52 -7.56 0.75
N PRO A 95 -15.64 -7.20 1.40
CA PRO A 95 -15.58 -6.35 2.61
C PRO A 95 -14.84 -7.00 3.78
N GLU A 96 -14.70 -8.32 3.79
CA GLU A 96 -14.01 -9.08 4.84
C GLU A 96 -12.49 -9.17 4.64
N LYS A 97 -11.97 -8.81 3.47
CA LYS A 97 -10.53 -8.84 3.19
C LYS A 97 -9.89 -7.52 3.53
N ASP A 98 -8.69 -7.56 4.11
CA ASP A 98 -8.00 -6.34 4.49
C ASP A 98 -7.17 -5.74 3.35
N ILE A 99 -6.85 -4.45 3.46
CA ILE A 99 -6.04 -3.72 2.49
C ILE A 99 -4.89 -3.05 3.22
N TRP A 100 -3.66 -3.43 2.86
CA TRP A 100 -2.42 -2.83 3.31
C TRP A 100 -1.86 -1.94 2.20
N CYS A 101 -1.32 -0.79 2.58
CA CYS A 101 -0.67 0.11 1.63
C CYS A 101 0.66 0.61 2.20
N TYR A 102 1.70 0.53 1.39
CA TYR A 102 3.04 1.02 1.72
C TYR A 102 3.23 2.38 1.04
N THR A 103 3.66 3.37 1.80
CA THR A 103 3.87 4.72 1.29
C THR A 103 5.09 5.37 1.92
N GLY A 104 5.77 6.22 1.17
CA GLY A 104 6.81 7.09 1.70
C GLY A 104 6.26 8.38 2.34
N TYR A 105 4.99 8.69 2.12
CA TYR A 105 4.32 9.83 2.76
C TYR A 105 3.97 9.50 4.21
N LEU A 106 3.65 10.53 4.99
CA LEU A 106 3.23 10.35 6.38
C LEU A 106 1.71 10.30 6.49
N PHE A 107 1.21 9.49 7.42
CA PHE A 107 -0.22 9.38 7.73
C PHE A 107 -0.86 10.75 7.93
N GLU A 108 -0.20 11.62 8.70
CA GLU A 108 -0.72 12.96 9.02
C GLU A 108 -0.96 13.80 7.76
N ASP A 109 -0.05 13.71 6.78
CA ASP A 109 -0.17 14.47 5.53
C ASP A 109 -1.25 13.89 4.62
N LEU A 110 -1.38 12.58 4.58
CA LEU A 110 -2.46 11.92 3.83
C LEU A 110 -3.83 12.25 4.44
N ALA A 111 -3.94 12.18 5.75
CA ALA A 111 -5.18 12.48 6.48
C ALA A 111 -5.60 13.94 6.31
N ALA A 112 -4.65 14.85 6.24
CA ALA A 112 -4.90 16.29 6.06
C ALA A 112 -5.19 16.69 4.60
N GLY A 113 -5.12 15.74 3.66
CA GLY A 113 -5.34 16.04 2.24
C GLY A 113 -4.19 16.76 1.56
N LYS A 114 -2.99 16.76 2.16
CA LYS A 114 -1.83 17.52 1.66
C LYS A 114 -1.12 16.83 0.49
N VAL A 115 -1.33 15.55 0.28
CA VAL A 115 -0.61 14.76 -0.74
C VAL A 115 -1.32 14.80 -2.09
N GLY A 116 -2.57 15.23 -2.14
CA GLY A 116 -3.32 15.33 -3.38
C GLY A 116 -4.81 15.26 -3.14
N GLU A 117 -5.57 15.46 -4.20
CA GLU A 117 -7.02 15.56 -4.16
C GLU A 117 -7.70 14.31 -3.55
N HIS A 118 -7.12 13.13 -3.80
CA HIS A 118 -7.72 11.86 -3.37
C HIS A 118 -7.03 11.26 -2.14
N SER A 119 -6.06 11.93 -1.52
CA SER A 119 -5.26 11.34 -0.45
C SER A 119 -6.10 10.91 0.75
N ARG A 120 -7.03 11.75 1.21
CA ARG A 120 -7.92 11.42 2.34
C ARG A 120 -8.89 10.29 1.97
N ALA A 121 -9.51 10.37 0.80
CA ALA A 121 -10.46 9.35 0.34
C ALA A 121 -9.79 7.98 0.21
N LEU A 122 -8.56 7.96 -0.32
CA LEU A 122 -7.77 6.73 -0.43
C LEU A 122 -7.45 6.17 0.96
N LEU A 123 -6.97 7.01 1.86
CA LEU A 123 -6.64 6.60 3.22
C LEU A 123 -7.83 5.95 3.93
N GLU A 124 -9.03 6.51 3.76
CA GLU A 124 -10.25 5.99 4.39
C GLU A 124 -10.62 4.57 3.92
N GLN A 125 -10.11 4.11 2.78
CA GLN A 125 -10.36 2.77 2.27
C GLN A 125 -9.38 1.72 2.79
N LEU A 126 -8.30 2.13 3.44
CA LEU A 126 -7.23 1.23 3.89
C LEU A 126 -7.48 0.70 5.30
N ASP A 127 -7.01 -0.52 5.57
CA ASP A 127 -7.00 -1.06 6.94
C ASP A 127 -5.68 -0.74 7.63
N VAL A 128 -4.56 -0.91 6.93
CA VAL A 128 -3.22 -0.68 7.48
C VAL A 128 -2.39 0.12 6.49
N LEU A 129 -1.71 1.13 7.02
CA LEU A 129 -0.77 1.95 6.28
C LEU A 129 0.63 1.76 6.88
N VAL A 130 1.59 1.36 6.05
CA VAL A 130 3.00 1.37 6.43
C VAL A 130 3.57 2.67 5.86
N ASP A 131 3.83 3.64 6.73
CA ASP A 131 4.15 5.01 6.32
C ASP A 131 5.60 5.40 6.58
N GLY A 132 6.03 6.45 5.89
CA GLY A 132 7.34 7.05 6.03
C GLY A 132 8.34 6.56 4.99
N PRO A 133 9.31 7.43 4.63
CA PRO A 133 10.31 7.08 3.63
C PRO A 133 11.26 6.00 4.14
N PHE A 134 11.81 5.21 3.21
CA PHE A 134 12.89 4.29 3.54
C PHE A 134 14.16 5.08 3.87
N VAL A 135 14.71 4.87 5.06
CA VAL A 135 15.94 5.54 5.52
C VAL A 135 17.03 4.50 5.68
N ILE A 136 18.07 4.54 4.82
CA ILE A 136 19.12 3.52 4.79
C ILE A 136 19.85 3.39 6.14
N GLY A 137 20.08 4.48 6.85
CA GLY A 137 20.72 4.47 8.16
C GLY A 137 19.92 3.77 9.25
N LEU A 138 18.62 3.54 9.01
CA LEU A 138 17.71 2.86 9.93
C LEU A 138 17.21 1.51 9.37
N LYS A 139 17.86 1.03 8.29
CA LYS A 139 17.55 -0.27 7.69
C LYS A 139 17.80 -1.38 8.70
N ASN A 140 16.83 -2.30 8.80
CA ASN A 140 16.95 -3.48 9.65
C ASN A 140 16.18 -4.64 9.04
N LEU A 141 16.87 -5.68 8.61
CA LEU A 141 16.27 -6.86 7.98
C LEU A 141 15.45 -7.70 8.98
N GLY A 142 15.62 -7.48 10.28
CA GLY A 142 14.82 -8.14 11.31
C GLY A 142 13.45 -7.51 11.53
N LEU A 143 13.16 -6.34 10.92
CA LEU A 143 11.86 -5.71 11.01
C LEU A 143 10.83 -6.47 10.17
N ARG A 144 9.64 -6.63 10.75
CA ARG A 144 8.55 -7.30 10.07
C ARG A 144 7.72 -6.29 9.27
N PHE A 145 7.55 -6.53 7.97
CA PHE A 145 6.71 -5.75 7.05
C PHE A 145 7.13 -4.29 6.85
N ARG A 146 8.37 -3.93 7.18
CA ARG A 146 8.92 -2.59 6.91
C ARG A 146 10.43 -2.67 6.73
N GLY A 147 11.00 -1.70 6.01
CA GLY A 147 12.41 -1.73 5.63
C GLY A 147 13.33 -0.98 6.59
N SER A 148 12.83 0.04 7.29
CA SER A 148 13.60 0.87 8.21
C SER A 148 12.80 1.19 9.46
N SER A 149 13.48 1.43 10.58
CA SER A 149 12.84 1.56 11.91
C SER A 149 11.98 2.82 12.05
N ASN A 150 12.18 3.83 11.22
CA ASN A 150 11.36 5.03 11.21
C ASN A 150 9.97 4.81 10.63
N GLN A 151 9.79 3.76 9.83
CA GLN A 151 8.50 3.45 9.22
C GLN A 151 7.55 2.88 10.27
N ARG A 152 6.29 3.32 10.21
CA ARG A 152 5.26 2.92 11.18
C ARG A 152 4.26 2.01 10.47
N ILE A 153 3.76 1.01 11.20
CA ILE A 153 2.64 0.17 10.76
C ILE A 153 1.42 0.69 11.51
N ILE A 154 0.48 1.31 10.81
CA ILE A 154 -0.61 2.09 11.39
C ILE A 154 -1.96 1.44 11.09
N GLU A 155 -2.77 1.23 12.11
CA GLU A 155 -4.18 0.85 11.94
C GLU A 155 -4.98 2.09 11.56
N VAL A 156 -5.43 2.15 10.30
CA VAL A 156 -5.96 3.38 9.71
C VAL A 156 -7.29 3.82 10.36
N ARG A 157 -8.24 2.90 10.49
CA ARG A 157 -9.57 3.28 11.00
C ARG A 157 -9.52 3.84 12.43
N PRO A 158 -8.88 3.15 13.41
CA PRO A 158 -8.74 3.73 14.75
C PRO A 158 -7.96 5.05 14.75
N SER A 159 -6.95 5.17 13.86
CA SER A 159 -6.15 6.39 13.75
C SER A 159 -6.97 7.57 13.27
N LEU A 160 -7.83 7.38 12.28
CA LEU A 160 -8.73 8.43 11.78
C LEU A 160 -9.75 8.84 12.84
N GLU A 161 -10.27 7.90 13.61
CA GLU A 161 -11.23 8.18 14.69
C GLU A 161 -10.60 9.00 15.82
N ARG A 162 -9.33 8.72 16.17
CA ARG A 162 -8.60 9.41 17.22
C ARG A 162 -7.92 10.70 16.76
N GLY A 163 -7.71 10.87 15.46
CA GLY A 163 -6.93 11.98 14.92
C GLY A 163 -5.42 11.86 15.13
N GLU A 164 -4.94 10.68 15.48
CA GLU A 164 -3.51 10.39 15.69
C GLU A 164 -3.19 8.95 15.31
N PRO A 165 -1.93 8.63 14.93
CA PRO A 165 -1.55 7.27 14.56
C PRO A 165 -1.73 6.28 15.71
N VAL A 166 -2.44 5.17 15.42
CA VAL A 166 -2.57 4.01 16.30
C VAL A 166 -1.76 2.89 15.67
N LEU A 167 -0.74 2.41 16.37
CA LEU A 167 0.16 1.40 15.82
C LEU A 167 -0.49 0.02 15.79
N TRP A 168 -0.23 -0.68 14.69
CA TRP A 168 -0.66 -2.07 14.53
C TRP A 168 0.11 -2.98 15.49
N ASP A 169 -0.61 -3.89 16.13
CA ASP A 169 -0.03 -4.86 17.07
C ASP A 169 0.24 -6.18 16.37
N GLU A 170 1.52 -6.54 16.25
CA GLU A 170 1.94 -7.80 15.63
C GLU A 170 1.38 -9.04 16.34
N THR A 171 1.11 -8.94 17.64
CA THR A 171 0.59 -10.06 18.43
C THR A 171 -0.87 -10.34 18.15
N SER A 172 -1.59 -9.41 17.53
CA SER A 172 -3.02 -9.56 17.18
C SER A 172 -3.23 -10.42 15.92
N VAL A 173 -2.16 -10.80 15.23
CA VAL A 173 -2.22 -11.57 13.98
C VAL A 173 -1.96 -13.03 14.27
N GLU A 174 -2.99 -13.83 14.10
CA GLU A 174 -2.91 -15.28 14.18
C GLU A 174 -3.26 -15.91 12.84
#